data_a09921d01b4e23f02132b91783403bfd
#
_entry.id   a09921d01b4e23f02132b91783403bfd
#
_cell.length_a   1.000
_cell.length_b   1.000
_cell.length_c   1.000
_cell.angle_alpha   90.00
_cell.angle_beta   90.00
_cell.angle_gamma   90.00
#
_symmetry.space_group_name_H-M   'P 1'
#
loop_
_entity.id
_entity.type
_entity.pdbx_description
1 polymer ?
#
loop_
_entity_poly.entity_id
_entity_poly.type
_entity_poly.pdbx_seq_one_letter_code
_entity_poly.pdbx_strand_id
1 'polypeptide(L)'
;PMGAIGFIGISYLSFRAIQIIIEIYDGSIKSIKPLDMIYFILFFPSLSSGPIDRSRRFEEEINTAIPRQVYIDEYLLPGFKKIAMGLLYKFAIATVLHMFWVSKVKPDVGILPIINYMYAYTLYLFFDFAGYSYLAVGTSYIFGVHAPDNFDKPFLSKDMKEFWTRWHISLSRWFGDYLFSRFVLDSMRKKRFKKRA
;
A
#
# COMPACT_ATOMS: atom_id res chain seq x y z
N PRO A 1 33.31 5.49 0.84
CA PRO A 1 32.05 5.94 1.40
C PRO A 1 31.06 4.83 1.11
N MET A 2 30.67 4.07 2.16
CA MET A 2 29.50 3.22 2.04
C MET A 2 28.32 4.16 1.82
N GLY A 3 27.99 4.39 0.54
CA GLY A 3 26.80 5.11 0.16
C GLY A 3 25.64 4.45 0.86
N ALA A 4 24.79 5.24 1.46
CA ALA A 4 23.58 4.80 2.14
C ALA A 4 22.93 3.68 1.31
N ILE A 5 23.06 2.45 1.75
CA ILE A 5 22.10 1.41 1.44
C ILE A 5 20.85 1.98 2.07
N GLY A 6 20.11 2.74 1.26
CA GLY A 6 18.84 3.29 1.72
C GLY A 6 18.07 2.11 2.27
N PHE A 7 17.59 2.23 3.49
CA PHE A 7 16.78 1.19 4.13
C PHE A 7 15.45 1.08 3.38
N ILE A 8 15.56 0.56 2.14
CA ILE A 8 14.41 0.32 1.28
C ILE A 8 13.47 -0.63 2.06
N GLY A 9 12.27 -0.16 2.33
CA GLY A 9 11.25 -0.96 3.03
C GLY A 9 11.23 -0.82 4.55
N ILE A 10 12.16 -0.07 5.21
CA ILE A 10 12.14 0.05 6.68
C ILE A 10 10.81 0.59 7.21
N SER A 11 10.19 1.53 6.50
CA SER A 11 8.88 2.07 6.88
C SER A 11 7.79 1.00 6.86
N TYR A 12 7.80 0.14 5.83
CA TYR A 12 6.81 -0.94 5.72
C TYR A 12 7.03 -2.04 6.75
N LEU A 13 8.29 -2.39 7.03
CA LEU A 13 8.66 -3.27 8.15
C LEU A 13 8.18 -2.69 9.48
N SER A 14 8.39 -1.39 9.70
CA SER A 14 7.95 -0.72 10.92
C SER A 14 6.43 -0.74 11.07
N PHE A 15 5.67 -0.46 10.01
CA PHE A 15 4.20 -0.55 10.06
C PHE A 15 3.71 -1.95 10.43
N ARG A 16 4.31 -3.00 9.88
CA ARG A 16 3.94 -4.39 10.21
C ARG A 16 4.33 -4.75 11.63
N ALA A 17 5.54 -4.39 12.09
CA ALA A 17 5.98 -4.65 13.45
C ALA A 17 5.10 -3.91 14.46
N ILE A 18 4.83 -2.63 14.25
CA ILE A 18 3.94 -1.83 15.11
C ILE A 18 2.53 -2.42 15.12
N GLN A 19 2.01 -2.85 13.98
CA GLN A 19 0.71 -3.51 13.89
C GLN A 19 0.63 -4.74 14.79
N ILE A 20 1.60 -5.66 14.71
CA ILE A 20 1.63 -6.85 15.55
C ILE A 20 1.70 -6.50 17.04
N ILE A 21 2.56 -5.55 17.42
CA ILE A 21 2.67 -5.09 18.81
C ILE A 21 1.33 -4.56 19.32
N ILE A 22 0.66 -3.76 18.51
CA ILE A 22 -0.66 -3.20 18.83
C ILE A 22 -1.70 -4.30 18.96
N GLU A 23 -1.75 -5.25 18.04
CA GLU A 23 -2.72 -6.35 18.03
C GLU A 23 -2.51 -7.32 19.20
N ILE A 24 -1.27 -7.56 19.62
CA ILE A 24 -0.95 -8.31 20.84
C ILE A 24 -1.39 -7.53 22.09
N TYR A 25 -1.07 -6.23 22.15
CA TYR A 25 -1.46 -5.38 23.28
C TYR A 25 -2.97 -5.30 23.47
N ASP A 26 -3.74 -5.26 22.39
CA ASP A 26 -5.22 -5.25 22.40
C ASP A 26 -5.84 -6.62 22.70
N GLY A 27 -5.03 -7.68 22.80
CA GLY A 27 -5.51 -9.04 22.96
C GLY A 27 -6.22 -9.61 21.72
N SER A 28 -6.07 -8.95 20.57
CA SER A 28 -6.61 -9.40 19.28
C SER A 28 -5.83 -10.63 18.78
N ILE A 29 -4.53 -10.69 19.08
CA ILE A 29 -3.67 -11.85 18.87
C ILE A 29 -3.38 -12.44 20.24
N LYS A 30 -3.94 -13.63 20.50
CA LYS A 30 -3.70 -14.38 21.75
C LYS A 30 -2.44 -15.23 21.69
N SER A 31 -2.14 -15.77 20.53
CA SER A 31 -0.93 -16.51 20.23
C SER A 31 -0.62 -16.38 18.75
N ILE A 32 0.65 -16.24 18.39
CA ILE A 32 1.12 -16.23 17.01
C ILE A 32 2.30 -17.19 16.92
N LYS A 33 2.31 -18.01 15.88
CA LYS A 33 3.46 -18.87 15.62
C LYS A 33 4.64 -17.99 15.18
N PRO A 34 5.83 -18.12 15.79
CA PRO A 34 6.97 -17.26 15.44
C PRO A 34 7.32 -17.28 13.95
N LEU A 35 7.19 -18.42 13.28
CA LEU A 35 7.45 -18.54 11.84
C LEU A 35 6.44 -17.74 11.00
N ASP A 36 5.16 -17.80 11.34
CA ASP A 36 4.11 -17.06 10.62
C ASP A 36 4.31 -15.54 10.81
N MET A 37 4.73 -15.10 12.01
CA MET A 37 5.09 -13.73 12.30
C MET A 37 6.29 -13.27 11.45
N ILE A 38 7.36 -14.05 11.42
CA ILE A 38 8.55 -13.74 10.61
C ILE A 38 8.17 -13.70 9.13
N TYR A 39 7.37 -14.65 8.66
CA TYR A 39 6.92 -14.71 7.28
C TYR A 39 6.06 -13.49 6.93
N PHE A 40 5.13 -13.07 7.80
CA PHE A 40 4.35 -11.85 7.62
C PHE A 40 5.24 -10.60 7.53
N ILE A 41 6.17 -10.43 8.47
CA ILE A 41 7.05 -9.24 8.51
C ILE A 41 7.94 -9.19 7.28
N LEU A 42 8.54 -10.32 6.88
CA LEU A 42 9.51 -10.43 5.79
C LEU A 42 8.89 -10.81 4.45
N PHE A 43 7.56 -10.81 4.32
CA PHE A 43 6.90 -11.19 3.07
C PHE A 43 7.35 -10.29 1.92
N PHE A 44 8.27 -10.83 1.12
CA PHE A 44 9.07 -10.06 0.16
C PHE A 44 8.25 -9.33 -0.92
N PRO A 45 7.10 -9.84 -1.44
CA PRO A 45 6.38 -9.14 -2.50
C PRO A 45 5.93 -7.74 -2.10
N SER A 46 5.64 -7.54 -0.82
CA SER A 46 5.18 -6.26 -0.28
C SER A 46 6.14 -5.62 0.73
N LEU A 47 7.42 -6.08 0.75
CA LEU A 47 8.40 -5.64 1.74
C LEU A 47 8.79 -4.17 1.62
N SER A 48 9.03 -3.70 0.40
CA SER A 48 9.59 -2.35 0.18
C SER A 48 8.55 -1.25 -0.01
N SER A 49 7.49 -1.49 -0.78
CA SER A 49 6.45 -0.48 -1.10
C SER A 49 5.12 -1.14 -1.50
N GLY A 50 4.94 -2.41 -1.21
CA GLY A 50 3.69 -3.12 -1.49
C GLY A 50 2.58 -2.74 -0.50
N PRO A 51 1.39 -3.30 -0.65
CA PRO A 51 0.30 -3.05 0.28
C PRO A 51 0.63 -3.47 1.71
N ILE A 52 0.16 -2.68 2.68
CA ILE A 52 0.25 -3.03 4.11
C ILE A 52 -0.93 -3.94 4.43
N ASP A 53 -0.63 -5.22 4.59
CA ASP A 53 -1.63 -6.24 4.89
C ASP A 53 -1.94 -6.34 6.39
N ARG A 54 -2.99 -7.12 6.72
CA ARG A 54 -3.38 -7.42 8.09
C ARG A 54 -2.80 -8.77 8.50
N SER A 55 -2.13 -8.84 9.66
CA SER A 55 -1.44 -10.03 10.15
C SER A 55 -2.36 -11.25 10.24
N ARG A 56 -3.58 -11.08 10.78
CA ARG A 56 -4.56 -12.18 10.94
C ARG A 56 -5.05 -12.71 9.61
N ARG A 57 -5.40 -11.83 8.66
CA ARG A 57 -5.83 -12.24 7.33
C ARG A 57 -4.71 -12.99 6.60
N PHE A 58 -3.49 -12.48 6.70
CA PHE A 58 -2.30 -13.12 6.14
C PHE A 58 -2.07 -14.51 6.74
N GLU A 59 -2.16 -14.64 8.09
CA GLU A 59 -2.01 -15.92 8.80
C GLU A 59 -3.08 -16.93 8.38
N GLU A 60 -4.34 -16.50 8.25
CA GLU A 60 -5.44 -17.34 7.75
C GLU A 60 -5.16 -17.85 6.33
N GLU A 61 -4.73 -16.99 5.43
CA GLU A 61 -4.46 -17.35 4.03
C GLU A 61 -3.28 -18.34 3.90
N ILE A 62 -2.16 -18.10 4.58
CA ILE A 62 -0.99 -18.99 4.48
C ILE A 62 -1.20 -20.37 5.13
N ASN A 63 -2.14 -20.47 6.06
CA ASN A 63 -2.47 -21.72 6.73
C ASN A 63 -3.69 -22.45 6.10
N THR A 64 -4.30 -21.90 5.06
CA THR A 64 -5.45 -22.48 4.37
C THR A 64 -5.01 -23.15 3.07
N ALA A 65 -5.31 -24.45 2.95
CA ALA A 65 -5.03 -25.16 1.70
C ALA A 65 -5.94 -24.67 0.57
N ILE A 66 -5.36 -24.27 -0.53
CA ILE A 66 -6.08 -23.74 -1.71
C ILE A 66 -6.27 -24.89 -2.72
N PRO A 67 -7.51 -25.26 -3.11
CA PRO A 67 -7.74 -26.22 -4.17
C PRO A 67 -7.11 -25.76 -5.49
N ARG A 68 -6.55 -26.68 -6.28
CA ARG A 68 -5.82 -26.36 -7.52
C ARG A 68 -6.60 -25.46 -8.48
N GLN A 69 -7.90 -25.75 -8.69
CA GLN A 69 -8.71 -24.95 -9.60
C GLN A 69 -8.90 -23.52 -9.09
N VAL A 70 -9.20 -23.38 -7.80
CA VAL A 70 -9.32 -22.05 -7.15
C VAL A 70 -8.00 -21.29 -7.25
N TYR A 71 -6.87 -21.96 -7.03
CA TYR A 71 -5.55 -21.32 -7.17
C TYR A 71 -5.33 -20.82 -8.61
N ILE A 72 -5.68 -21.56 -9.62
CA ILE A 72 -5.51 -21.14 -11.01
C ILE A 72 -6.42 -19.93 -11.31
N ASP A 73 -7.70 -20.01 -10.96
CA ASP A 73 -8.71 -19.04 -11.39
C ASP A 73 -8.68 -17.74 -10.56
N GLU A 74 -8.42 -17.82 -9.26
CA GLU A 74 -8.52 -16.68 -8.35
C GLU A 74 -7.15 -16.09 -7.97
N TYR A 75 -6.07 -16.83 -8.12
CA TYR A 75 -4.73 -16.38 -7.75
C TYR A 75 -3.80 -16.25 -8.95
N LEU A 76 -3.57 -17.37 -9.69
CA LEU A 76 -2.53 -17.40 -10.70
C LEU A 76 -2.86 -16.50 -11.90
N LEU A 77 -4.03 -16.65 -12.51
CA LEU A 77 -4.44 -15.85 -13.67
C LEU A 77 -4.62 -14.36 -13.31
N PRO A 78 -5.32 -13.99 -12.22
CA PRO A 78 -5.37 -12.60 -11.78
C PRO A 78 -4.00 -12.05 -11.38
N GLY A 79 -3.12 -12.85 -10.78
CA GLY A 79 -1.76 -12.48 -10.44
C GLY A 79 -0.95 -12.08 -11.66
N PHE A 80 -0.94 -12.89 -12.72
CA PHE A 80 -0.28 -12.55 -13.98
C PHE A 80 -0.86 -11.29 -14.63
N LYS A 81 -2.20 -11.13 -14.62
CA LYS A 81 -2.84 -9.92 -15.13
C LYS A 81 -2.38 -8.67 -14.38
N LYS A 82 -2.29 -8.74 -13.05
CA LYS A 82 -1.78 -7.63 -12.23
C LYS A 82 -0.30 -7.36 -12.52
N ILE A 83 0.54 -8.37 -12.66
CA ILE A 83 1.95 -8.19 -13.02
C ILE A 83 2.07 -7.52 -14.40
N ALA A 84 1.35 -7.98 -15.41
CA ALA A 84 1.37 -7.37 -16.73
C ALA A 84 0.93 -5.89 -16.69
N MET A 85 -0.12 -5.58 -15.93
CA MET A 85 -0.57 -4.20 -15.70
C MET A 85 0.49 -3.37 -14.97
N GLY A 86 1.15 -3.95 -13.97
CA GLY A 86 2.24 -3.31 -13.23
C GLY A 86 3.44 -2.96 -14.12
N LEU A 87 3.84 -3.90 -14.99
CA LEU A 87 4.90 -3.67 -15.98
C LEU A 87 4.52 -2.55 -16.96
N LEU A 88 3.30 -2.56 -17.47
CA LEU A 88 2.80 -1.51 -18.35
C LEU A 88 2.80 -0.13 -17.68
N TYR A 89 2.28 -0.05 -16.45
CA TYR A 89 2.19 1.22 -15.73
C TYR A 89 3.57 1.78 -15.40
N LYS A 90 4.44 0.95 -14.80
CA LYS A 90 5.75 1.40 -14.32
C LYS A 90 6.76 1.62 -15.44
N PHE A 91 6.91 0.67 -16.34
CA PHE A 91 8.00 0.70 -17.34
C PHE A 91 7.61 1.29 -18.69
N ALA A 92 6.32 1.34 -19.03
CA ALA A 92 5.87 2.02 -20.24
C ALA A 92 5.29 3.40 -19.92
N ILE A 93 4.15 3.48 -19.22
CA ILE A 93 3.43 4.75 -19.05
C ILE A 93 4.21 5.75 -18.20
N ALA A 94 4.72 5.34 -17.03
CA ALA A 94 5.48 6.24 -16.17
C ALA A 94 6.77 6.71 -16.86
N THR A 95 7.47 5.81 -17.56
CA THR A 95 8.69 6.18 -18.32
C THR A 95 8.38 7.20 -19.41
N VAL A 96 7.32 7.00 -20.19
CA VAL A 96 6.88 7.96 -21.22
C VAL A 96 6.54 9.31 -20.61
N LEU A 97 5.75 9.34 -19.55
CA LEU A 97 5.40 10.57 -18.83
C LEU A 97 6.64 11.30 -18.31
N HIS A 98 7.59 10.56 -17.74
CA HIS A 98 8.84 11.15 -17.27
C HIS A 98 9.67 11.74 -18.42
N MET A 99 9.90 10.96 -19.48
CA MET A 99 10.77 11.36 -20.59
C MET A 99 10.20 12.51 -21.43
N PHE A 100 8.90 12.49 -21.72
CA PHE A 100 8.27 13.42 -22.65
C PHE A 100 7.56 14.58 -21.97
N TRP A 101 7.28 14.50 -20.67
CA TRP A 101 6.58 15.55 -19.96
C TRP A 101 7.37 16.07 -18.76
N VAL A 102 7.60 15.27 -17.71
CA VAL A 102 8.25 15.74 -16.47
C VAL A 102 9.64 16.33 -16.73
N SER A 103 10.47 15.67 -17.54
CA SER A 103 11.83 16.13 -17.85
C SER A 103 11.88 17.37 -18.75
N LYS A 104 10.80 17.73 -19.43
CA LYS A 104 10.72 18.86 -20.35
C LYS A 104 10.17 20.13 -19.71
N VAL A 105 9.40 20.00 -18.63
CA VAL A 105 8.80 21.14 -17.93
C VAL A 105 9.75 21.60 -16.83
N LYS A 106 10.18 22.88 -16.92
CA LYS A 106 10.96 23.54 -15.86
C LYS A 106 10.01 24.36 -14.99
N PRO A 107 9.98 24.16 -13.66
CA PRO A 107 9.08 24.92 -12.78
C PRO A 107 9.59 26.34 -12.46
N ASP A 108 10.59 26.83 -13.19
CA ASP A 108 11.41 27.96 -12.75
C ASP A 108 10.75 29.33 -12.89
N VAL A 109 9.78 29.52 -13.77
CA VAL A 109 9.21 30.87 -14.03
C VAL A 109 7.72 30.83 -14.34
N GLY A 110 6.89 31.38 -13.43
CA GLY A 110 5.48 31.63 -13.64
C GLY A 110 4.52 30.53 -13.19
N ILE A 111 3.26 30.91 -13.05
CA ILE A 111 2.21 30.03 -12.52
C ILE A 111 1.91 28.86 -13.46
N LEU A 112 1.82 29.10 -14.76
CA LEU A 112 1.48 28.08 -15.75
C LEU A 112 2.49 26.93 -15.84
N PRO A 113 3.83 27.19 -15.91
CA PRO A 113 4.82 26.14 -15.83
C PRO A 113 4.77 25.32 -14.53
N ILE A 114 4.51 25.97 -13.39
CA ILE A 114 4.36 25.26 -12.09
C ILE A 114 3.15 24.34 -12.13
N ILE A 115 2.00 24.81 -12.56
CA ILE A 115 0.78 23.98 -12.67
C ILE A 115 1.03 22.80 -13.63
N ASN A 116 1.64 23.06 -14.78
CA ASN A 116 1.96 22.01 -15.75
C ASN A 116 2.90 20.94 -15.14
N TYR A 117 3.93 21.37 -14.41
CA TYR A 117 4.84 20.44 -13.71
C TYR A 117 4.09 19.63 -12.64
N MET A 118 3.22 20.26 -11.86
CA MET A 118 2.42 19.57 -10.84
C MET A 118 1.57 18.43 -11.43
N TYR A 119 0.89 18.69 -12.56
CA TYR A 119 0.11 17.65 -13.24
C TYR A 119 0.99 16.55 -13.83
N ALA A 120 2.06 16.92 -14.52
CA ALA A 120 3.00 15.98 -15.11
C ALA A 120 3.60 15.04 -14.04
N TYR A 121 4.08 15.63 -12.95
CA TYR A 121 4.68 14.88 -11.84
C TYR A 121 3.67 14.02 -11.10
N THR A 122 2.45 14.51 -10.88
CA THR A 122 1.39 13.74 -10.21
C THR A 122 0.99 12.52 -11.00
N LEU A 123 0.81 12.65 -12.32
CA LEU A 123 0.50 11.51 -13.18
C LEU A 123 1.66 10.52 -13.26
N TYR A 124 2.88 11.02 -13.43
CA TYR A 124 4.08 10.18 -13.39
C TYR A 124 4.14 9.37 -12.08
N LEU A 125 4.04 10.05 -10.93
CA LEU A 125 4.10 9.42 -9.62
C LEU A 125 2.98 8.37 -9.43
N PHE A 126 1.78 8.66 -9.93
CA PHE A 126 0.68 7.71 -9.88
C PHE A 126 1.00 6.44 -10.65
N PHE A 127 1.40 6.55 -11.91
CA PHE A 127 1.67 5.36 -12.72
C PHE A 127 2.90 4.59 -12.24
N ASP A 128 3.93 5.28 -11.74
CA ASP A 128 5.11 4.62 -11.16
C ASP A 128 4.74 3.85 -9.88
N PHE A 129 4.02 4.47 -8.96
CA PHE A 129 3.66 3.83 -7.69
C PHE A 129 2.54 2.80 -7.85
N ALA A 130 1.50 3.07 -8.64
CA ALA A 130 0.45 2.09 -8.92
C ALA A 130 1.03 0.87 -9.67
N GLY A 131 1.95 1.10 -10.62
CA GLY A 131 2.64 0.04 -11.31
C GLY A 131 3.42 -0.86 -10.36
N TYR A 132 4.20 -0.27 -9.45
CA TYR A 132 4.89 -1.04 -8.42
C TYR A 132 3.91 -1.82 -7.52
N SER A 133 2.83 -1.18 -7.10
CA SER A 133 1.81 -1.83 -6.26
C SER A 133 1.16 -3.02 -6.97
N TYR A 134 0.85 -2.90 -8.27
CA TYR A 134 0.33 -4.02 -9.06
C TYR A 134 1.33 -5.18 -9.17
N LEU A 135 2.63 -4.89 -9.33
CA LEU A 135 3.67 -5.93 -9.30
C LEU A 135 3.70 -6.66 -7.96
N ALA A 136 3.66 -5.91 -6.86
CA ALA A 136 3.66 -6.47 -5.51
C ALA A 136 2.42 -7.34 -5.25
N VAL A 137 1.22 -6.84 -5.58
CA VAL A 137 -0.04 -7.58 -5.41
C VAL A 137 -0.08 -8.82 -6.31
N GLY A 138 0.29 -8.67 -7.58
CA GLY A 138 0.30 -9.81 -8.52
C GLY A 138 1.28 -10.90 -8.10
N THR A 139 2.46 -10.52 -7.61
CA THR A 139 3.43 -11.48 -7.06
C THR A 139 2.89 -12.15 -5.80
N SER A 140 2.23 -11.40 -4.89
CA SER A 140 1.60 -11.96 -3.69
C SER A 140 0.56 -13.04 -4.05
N TYR A 141 -0.23 -12.79 -5.09
CA TYR A 141 -1.22 -13.76 -5.59
C TYR A 141 -0.56 -15.06 -6.06
N ILE A 142 0.56 -15.00 -6.79
CA ILE A 142 1.32 -16.19 -7.20
C ILE A 142 1.79 -16.99 -5.97
N PHE A 143 2.06 -16.33 -4.84
CA PHE A 143 2.40 -17.00 -3.57
C PHE A 143 1.18 -17.42 -2.74
N GLY A 144 -0.03 -17.36 -3.31
CA GLY A 144 -1.27 -17.78 -2.63
C GLY A 144 -1.77 -16.79 -1.58
N VAL A 145 -1.35 -15.52 -1.65
CA VAL A 145 -1.78 -14.46 -0.73
C VAL A 145 -2.50 -13.37 -1.49
N HIS A 146 -3.77 -13.12 -1.15
CA HIS A 146 -4.57 -12.02 -1.70
C HIS A 146 -4.20 -10.68 -1.07
N ALA A 147 -3.04 -10.13 -1.39
CA ALA A 147 -2.67 -8.80 -0.92
C ALA A 147 -3.69 -7.74 -1.39
N PRO A 148 -4.05 -6.75 -0.53
CA PRO A 148 -5.04 -5.74 -0.89
C PRO A 148 -4.53 -4.80 -1.98
N ASP A 149 -5.43 -4.30 -2.83
CA ASP A 149 -5.09 -3.26 -3.81
C ASP A 149 -4.85 -1.91 -3.12
N ASN A 150 -3.89 -1.13 -3.63
CA ASN A 150 -3.56 0.20 -3.13
C ASN A 150 -4.26 1.34 -3.87
N PHE A 151 -4.76 1.09 -5.07
CA PHE A 151 -5.34 2.11 -5.92
C PHE A 151 -6.66 1.64 -6.56
N ASP A 152 -7.68 2.49 -6.50
CA ASP A 152 -8.96 2.33 -7.19
C ASP A 152 -9.38 3.63 -7.87
N LYS A 153 -8.84 3.91 -9.06
CA LYS A 153 -9.19 5.07 -9.89
C LYS A 153 -9.28 6.39 -9.10
N PRO A 154 -8.24 6.80 -8.36
CA PRO A 154 -8.32 7.90 -7.40
C PRO A 154 -8.68 9.25 -8.02
N PHE A 155 -8.31 9.49 -9.28
CA PHE A 155 -8.63 10.74 -9.99
C PHE A 155 -10.10 10.86 -10.42
N LEU A 156 -10.92 9.81 -10.24
CA LEU A 156 -12.37 9.84 -10.45
C LEU A 156 -13.14 10.12 -9.15
N SER A 157 -12.46 10.52 -8.09
CA SER A 157 -13.07 10.86 -6.81
C SER A 157 -13.86 12.16 -6.88
N LYS A 158 -14.98 12.22 -6.17
CA LYS A 158 -15.85 13.40 -6.11
C LYS A 158 -15.32 14.47 -5.15
N ASP A 159 -14.57 14.05 -4.13
CA ASP A 159 -14.00 14.91 -3.12
C ASP A 159 -12.67 14.34 -2.56
N MET A 160 -11.99 15.13 -1.72
CA MET A 160 -10.73 14.74 -1.09
C MET A 160 -10.85 13.57 -0.13
N LYS A 161 -12.01 13.38 0.49
CA LYS A 161 -12.24 12.24 1.40
C LYS A 161 -12.30 10.96 0.58
N GLU A 162 -13.06 10.94 -0.50
CA GLU A 162 -13.14 9.81 -1.42
C GLU A 162 -11.78 9.55 -2.09
N PHE A 163 -11.01 10.60 -2.45
CA PHE A 163 -9.65 10.45 -2.99
C PHE A 163 -8.77 9.59 -2.07
N TRP A 164 -8.71 9.87 -0.79
CA TRP A 164 -7.91 9.11 0.17
C TRP A 164 -8.45 7.69 0.44
N THR A 165 -9.69 7.39 0.12
CA THR A 165 -10.20 6.01 0.14
C THR A 165 -9.80 5.19 -1.07
N ARG A 166 -9.31 5.84 -2.14
CA ARG A 166 -8.92 5.26 -3.42
C ARG A 166 -7.41 5.36 -3.72
N TRP A 167 -6.71 6.25 -3.04
CA TRP A 167 -5.26 6.45 -3.13
C TRP A 167 -4.57 5.83 -1.93
N HIS A 168 -3.57 4.96 -2.19
CA HIS A 168 -2.78 4.27 -1.15
C HIS A 168 -3.66 3.67 -0.05
N ILE A 169 -4.66 2.89 -0.47
CA ILE A 169 -5.77 2.39 0.34
C ILE A 169 -5.28 1.66 1.60
N SER A 170 -4.26 0.81 1.46
CA SER A 170 -3.75 0.02 2.58
C SER A 170 -3.15 0.89 3.69
N LEU A 171 -2.42 1.96 3.32
CA LEU A 171 -1.86 2.92 4.27
C LEU A 171 -2.98 3.74 4.95
N SER A 172 -3.92 4.26 4.17
CA SER A 172 -5.05 5.04 4.70
C SER A 172 -5.87 4.23 5.70
N ARG A 173 -6.14 2.96 5.40
CA ARG A 173 -6.82 2.04 6.31
C ARG A 173 -5.97 1.74 7.56
N TRP A 174 -4.66 1.55 7.39
CA TRP A 174 -3.76 1.30 8.50
C TRP A 174 -3.77 2.46 9.52
N PHE A 175 -3.67 3.71 9.03
CA PHE A 175 -3.79 4.90 9.89
C PHE A 175 -5.16 4.99 10.56
N GLY A 176 -6.24 4.66 9.84
CA GLY A 176 -7.60 4.61 10.38
C GLY A 176 -7.73 3.64 11.54
N ASP A 177 -7.25 2.41 11.36
CA ASP A 177 -7.43 1.32 12.33
C ASP A 177 -6.50 1.43 13.53
N TYR A 178 -5.23 1.74 13.32
CA TYR A 178 -4.22 1.67 14.39
C TYR A 178 -3.90 3.01 15.07
N LEU A 179 -4.13 4.14 14.41
CA LEU A 179 -3.87 5.45 15.01
C LEU A 179 -5.15 6.23 15.29
N PHE A 180 -5.97 6.48 14.28
CA PHE A 180 -7.11 7.36 14.41
C PHE A 180 -8.17 6.81 15.37
N SER A 181 -8.57 5.55 15.22
CA SER A 181 -9.55 4.89 16.10
C SER A 181 -9.10 4.90 17.57
N ARG A 182 -7.80 4.69 17.83
CA ARG A 182 -7.23 4.77 19.19
C ARG A 182 -7.28 6.17 19.76
N PHE A 183 -6.91 7.16 18.95
CA PHE A 183 -7.00 8.57 19.36
C PHE A 183 -8.44 8.97 19.70
N VAL A 184 -9.42 8.53 18.90
CA VAL A 184 -10.84 8.78 19.14
C VAL A 184 -11.29 8.12 20.45
N LEU A 185 -10.95 6.83 20.65
CA LEU A 185 -11.32 6.09 21.87
C LEU A 185 -10.70 6.73 23.14
N ASP A 186 -9.40 7.08 23.10
CA ASP A 186 -8.72 7.76 24.22
C ASP A 186 -9.35 9.13 24.51
N SER A 187 -9.67 9.88 23.45
CA SER A 187 -10.31 11.19 23.57
C SER A 187 -11.74 11.10 24.14
N MET A 188 -12.48 10.04 23.77
CA MET A 188 -13.79 9.77 24.36
C MET A 188 -13.68 9.41 25.85
N ARG A 189 -12.72 8.55 26.21
CA ARG A 189 -12.44 8.19 27.62
C ARG A 189 -12.09 9.43 28.46
N LYS A 190 -11.29 10.34 27.92
CA LYS A 190 -10.87 11.59 28.59
C LYS A 190 -11.93 12.69 28.54
N LYS A 191 -13.17 12.42 28.07
CA LYS A 191 -14.30 13.38 27.96
C LYS A 191 -13.94 14.65 27.16
N ARG A 192 -12.91 14.62 26.32
CA ARG A 192 -12.47 15.80 25.54
C ARG A 192 -13.51 16.22 24.48
N PHE A 193 -14.37 15.29 24.00
CA PHE A 193 -15.40 15.59 23.02
C PHE A 193 -16.68 16.21 23.62
N LYS A 194 -16.94 16.06 24.93
CA LYS A 194 -18.14 16.66 25.60
C LYS A 194 -18.09 18.19 25.71
N LYS A 195 -16.96 18.85 25.45
CA LYS A 195 -16.81 20.30 25.55
C LYS A 195 -16.97 21.06 24.23
N ARG A 196 -17.25 20.39 23.12
CA ARG A 196 -17.36 21.02 21.78
C ARG A 196 -18.66 20.74 21.03
N ALA A 197 -19.66 20.15 21.69
CA ALA A 197 -21.04 20.03 21.25
C ALA A 197 -21.93 21.02 22.15
#